data_bd0ef71a2f827b68c9d8b16106a0fdb5
#
_entry.id   bd0ef71a2f827b68c9d8b16106a0fdb5
#
_cell.length_a   1.000
_cell.length_b   1.000
_cell.length_c   1.000
_cell.angle_alpha   90.00
_cell.angle_beta   90.00
_cell.angle_gamma   90.00
#
_symmetry.space_group_name_H-M   'P 1'
#
loop_
_entity.id
_entity.type
_entity.pdbx_description
1 polymer ?
#
loop_
_entity_poly.entity_id
_entity_poly.type
_entity_poly.pdbx_seq_one_letter_code
_entity_poly.pdbx_strand_id
1 'polypeptide(L)'
;MQRTLALSSLFLLASCASRDSCDAWPQAAGPHANWIAPEARVATEWSIVRRENILWKCALPNSGQGGIAVVGDRIYLTTFAEQDPAKPRQSNAILCHAVDRATGAIVWSRELRADHGRTSPQMYAFSDSTSWSPVASHDRVWFFNSSGSMACFTRDGDEVWRRDFRTQPEAYPFNRQCEPIAVGEFLVTIEPIAKDHPRYDSSRADWNYLHAIDRATGKVAWISEDSCTFYCTPVLGPRGILIGRGGPHDVPERPVGLSMIDPANGKRVWSFEPTGELRDDGGWEALYALHSDERFAYWFRNGREQSHLVIDARTGKLVRQQSLSGKVDLARASGERLVDVELAALTDPAFPLAAGERLHVHPQWHTNIVSNGWHWFLCTTNNRRNGLAPAGHSGPAFSLGRVHVDTGKVEFLELPVGVAADGTRLYGKPLRTKTVDARGVEIADEDRSRTDGWEIDAFFPSPVQLGDHLYFTTMLGTVYVIDAHAPVLDARALVAVNDLGPLGDCWSMSGPSAAGGVLYHRNARELAAIRRTK
;
A
#
# COMPACT_ATOMS: atom_id res chain seq x y z
N MET A 1 35.83 13.48 61.38
CA MET A 1 35.67 12.79 60.07
C MET A 1 34.37 12.00 60.09
N GLN A 2 33.28 12.64 59.75
CA GLN A 2 31.98 11.98 59.59
C GLN A 2 31.70 11.82 58.12
N ARG A 3 31.55 10.55 57.65
CA ARG A 3 31.13 10.23 56.28
C ARG A 3 29.59 10.11 56.26
N THR A 4 28.96 11.02 55.55
CA THR A 4 27.53 11.00 55.29
C THR A 4 27.31 10.10 54.07
N LEU A 5 26.60 8.99 54.27
CA LEU A 5 26.07 8.13 53.20
C LEU A 5 24.78 8.74 52.67
N ALA A 6 24.77 9.11 51.40
CA ALA A 6 23.57 9.48 50.68
C ALA A 6 22.91 8.20 50.10
N LEU A 7 21.74 7.85 50.62
CA LEU A 7 20.86 6.84 50.02
C LEU A 7 20.13 7.48 48.84
N SER A 8 20.49 7.05 47.63
CA SER A 8 19.71 7.37 46.43
C SER A 8 18.55 6.35 46.33
N SER A 9 17.36 6.81 46.65
CA SER A 9 16.11 6.04 46.43
C SER A 9 15.78 6.05 44.93
N LEU A 10 16.04 4.95 44.24
CA LEU A 10 15.53 4.69 42.90
C LEU A 10 14.02 4.43 43.01
N PHE A 11 13.20 5.41 42.66
CA PHE A 11 11.78 5.17 42.40
C PHE A 11 11.67 4.45 41.05
N LEU A 12 11.51 3.14 41.07
CA LEU A 12 10.95 2.39 39.93
C LEU A 12 9.48 2.80 39.82
N LEU A 13 9.20 3.75 38.93
CA LEU A 13 7.87 3.91 38.37
C LEU A 13 7.60 2.68 37.49
N ALA A 14 6.99 1.66 38.07
CA ALA A 14 6.32 0.62 37.32
C ALA A 14 5.15 1.28 36.59
N SER A 15 5.40 1.74 35.37
CA SER A 15 4.36 2.03 34.40
C SER A 15 3.64 0.70 34.14
N CYS A 16 2.47 0.53 34.74
CA CYS A 16 1.46 -0.39 34.24
C CYS A 16 1.06 0.14 32.86
N ALA A 17 1.85 -0.18 31.84
CA ALA A 17 1.39 -0.12 30.49
C ALA A 17 0.27 -1.15 30.38
N SER A 18 -0.97 -0.69 30.42
CA SER A 18 -2.12 -1.46 29.96
C SER A 18 -1.75 -2.01 28.60
N ARG A 19 -1.94 -3.31 28.39
CA ARG A 19 -1.82 -3.96 27.08
C ARG A 19 -3.00 -3.53 26.23
N ASP A 20 -3.02 -2.28 25.80
CA ASP A 20 -4.19 -1.66 25.23
C ASP A 20 -3.95 -1.38 23.76
N SER A 21 -4.78 -2.01 22.96
CA SER A 21 -5.35 -1.65 21.66
C SER A 21 -4.63 -0.48 20.97
N CYS A 22 -4.23 -0.67 19.73
CA CYS A 22 -3.88 0.40 18.80
C CYS A 22 -4.97 1.49 18.88
N ASP A 23 -4.68 2.61 19.54
CA ASP A 23 -5.67 3.67 19.78
C ASP A 23 -5.78 4.66 18.62
N ALA A 24 -4.81 4.63 17.71
CA ALA A 24 -4.75 5.52 16.56
C ALA A 24 -4.13 4.82 15.35
N TRP A 25 -4.55 5.25 14.16
CA TRP A 25 -3.97 4.93 12.87
C TRP A 25 -3.62 6.23 12.15
N PRO A 26 -2.48 6.85 12.45
CA PRO A 26 -2.22 8.24 12.09
C PRO A 26 -1.87 8.49 10.62
N GLN A 27 -1.63 7.45 9.83
CA GLN A 27 -1.18 7.51 8.43
C GLN A 27 -1.43 6.17 7.73
N ALA A 28 -1.31 6.11 6.41
CA ALA A 28 -1.53 4.87 5.63
C ALA A 28 -0.71 3.69 6.18
N ALA A 29 0.56 3.90 6.46
CA ALA A 29 1.47 2.88 6.99
C ALA A 29 1.30 2.59 8.49
N GLY A 30 0.22 3.08 9.11
CA GLY A 30 -0.13 2.81 10.50
C GLY A 30 0.71 3.54 11.53
N PRO A 31 0.60 3.14 12.82
CA PRO A 31 1.25 3.86 13.92
C PRO A 31 2.77 3.83 13.87
N HIS A 32 3.34 2.79 13.25
CA HIS A 32 4.79 2.59 13.20
C HIS A 32 5.39 2.85 11.80
N ALA A 33 4.64 3.43 10.86
CA ALA A 33 5.02 3.71 9.48
C ALA A 33 5.54 2.47 8.70
N ASN A 34 5.05 1.27 9.04
CA ASN A 34 5.47 0.00 8.47
C ASN A 34 4.32 -1.01 8.23
N TRP A 35 3.05 -0.55 8.29
CA TRP A 35 1.83 -1.36 8.13
C TRP A 35 1.62 -2.44 9.20
N ILE A 36 2.34 -2.41 10.32
CA ILE A 36 2.27 -3.43 11.37
C ILE A 36 1.81 -2.80 12.68
N ALA A 37 0.74 -3.34 13.28
CA ALA A 37 0.23 -2.99 14.60
C ALA A 37 -0.10 -4.28 15.38
N PRO A 38 0.89 -4.93 16.00
CA PRO A 38 0.72 -6.23 16.67
C PRO A 38 -0.17 -6.14 17.91
N GLU A 39 -0.33 -4.96 18.48
CA GLU A 39 -1.22 -4.67 19.59
C GLU A 39 -2.69 -4.54 19.19
N ALA A 40 -3.01 -4.35 17.93
CA ALA A 40 -4.38 -4.18 17.45
C ALA A 40 -5.24 -5.44 17.68
N ARG A 41 -6.47 -5.24 18.14
CA ARG A 41 -7.46 -6.32 18.31
C ARG A 41 -8.76 -5.87 17.64
N VAL A 42 -9.01 -6.39 16.44
CA VAL A 42 -10.14 -5.99 15.60
C VAL A 42 -10.91 -7.21 15.09
N ALA A 43 -12.04 -6.98 14.42
CA ALA A 43 -12.82 -8.03 13.81
C ALA A 43 -12.04 -8.72 12.67
N THR A 44 -12.09 -10.04 12.62
CA THR A 44 -11.57 -10.85 11.51
C THR A 44 -12.64 -11.18 10.47
N GLU A 45 -13.91 -11.12 10.86
CA GLU A 45 -15.05 -11.47 10.02
C GLU A 45 -16.06 -10.33 9.93
N TRP A 46 -16.50 -10.00 8.73
CA TRP A 46 -17.56 -9.03 8.45
C TRP A 46 -18.13 -9.20 7.05
N SER A 47 -19.25 -8.55 6.79
CA SER A 47 -19.78 -8.37 5.44
C SER A 47 -20.56 -7.06 5.34
N ILE A 48 -20.18 -6.19 4.41
CA ILE A 48 -20.94 -4.98 4.09
C ILE A 48 -22.28 -5.36 3.44
N VAL A 49 -22.25 -6.38 2.57
CA VAL A 49 -23.45 -6.86 1.83
C VAL A 49 -24.48 -7.43 2.79
N ARG A 50 -24.06 -8.30 3.73
CA ARG A 50 -24.94 -8.93 4.71
C ARG A 50 -25.14 -8.11 6.00
N ARG A 51 -24.44 -6.96 6.12
CA ARG A 51 -24.43 -6.09 7.31
C ARG A 51 -23.96 -6.79 8.59
N GLU A 52 -23.01 -7.71 8.45
CA GLU A 52 -22.44 -8.46 9.56
C GLU A 52 -21.25 -7.70 10.18
N ASN A 53 -21.25 -7.53 11.50
CA ASN A 53 -20.21 -6.83 12.26
C ASN A 53 -19.98 -5.36 11.83
N ILE A 54 -20.97 -4.70 11.27
CA ILE A 54 -20.94 -3.31 10.85
C ILE A 54 -21.56 -2.42 11.93
N LEU A 55 -20.77 -1.52 12.51
CA LEU A 55 -21.26 -0.53 13.45
C LEU A 55 -22.05 0.57 12.76
N TRP A 56 -21.45 1.16 11.74
CA TRP A 56 -22.07 2.18 10.91
C TRP A 56 -21.42 2.24 9.53
N LYS A 57 -22.12 2.86 8.57
CA LYS A 57 -21.62 3.22 7.24
C LYS A 57 -21.94 4.67 6.96
N CYS A 58 -21.02 5.34 6.29
CA CYS A 58 -21.14 6.72 5.80
C CYS A 58 -20.99 6.73 4.28
N ALA A 59 -22.02 7.22 3.58
CA ALA A 59 -21.88 7.50 2.16
C ALA A 59 -20.94 8.68 1.94
N LEU A 60 -20.00 8.55 1.01
CA LEU A 60 -19.06 9.60 0.66
C LEU A 60 -19.66 10.54 -0.37
N PRO A 61 -19.35 11.85 -0.32
CA PRO A 61 -19.88 12.82 -1.29
C PRO A 61 -19.32 12.61 -2.71
N ASN A 62 -18.13 12.02 -2.80
CA ASN A 62 -17.48 11.62 -4.04
C ASN A 62 -16.49 10.48 -3.76
N SER A 63 -15.97 9.85 -4.80
CA SER A 63 -14.98 8.78 -4.67
C SER A 63 -13.58 9.34 -4.37
N GLY A 64 -12.70 8.47 -3.86
CA GLY A 64 -11.29 8.75 -3.65
C GLY A 64 -10.53 7.47 -3.39
N GLN A 65 -9.23 7.49 -3.63
CA GLN A 65 -8.35 6.32 -3.60
C GLN A 65 -7.47 6.24 -2.35
N GLY A 66 -7.13 7.38 -1.74
CA GLY A 66 -6.29 7.44 -0.54
C GLY A 66 -6.90 6.70 0.65
N GLY A 67 -6.05 6.26 1.54
CA GLY A 67 -6.42 5.59 2.79
C GLY A 67 -7.02 6.54 3.82
N ILE A 68 -7.12 6.05 5.05
CA ILE A 68 -7.80 6.71 6.15
C ILE A 68 -6.80 6.93 7.28
N ALA A 69 -6.76 8.13 7.88
CA ALA A 69 -6.12 8.35 9.16
C ALA A 69 -7.18 8.42 10.27
N VAL A 70 -6.91 7.80 11.42
CA VAL A 70 -7.81 7.76 12.58
C VAL A 70 -7.06 8.19 13.82
N VAL A 71 -7.44 9.33 14.42
CA VAL A 71 -6.81 9.85 15.64
C VAL A 71 -7.87 10.45 16.55
N GLY A 72 -7.90 10.00 17.80
CA GLY A 72 -8.89 10.43 18.79
C GLY A 72 -10.32 10.09 18.35
N ASP A 73 -11.18 11.10 18.28
CA ASP A 73 -12.58 10.97 17.84
C ASP A 73 -12.80 11.35 16.37
N ARG A 74 -11.73 11.46 15.57
CA ARG A 74 -11.79 11.86 14.15
C ARG A 74 -11.22 10.79 13.23
N ILE A 75 -11.86 10.69 12.06
CA ILE A 75 -11.37 9.99 10.89
C ILE A 75 -11.13 11.03 9.81
N TYR A 76 -9.99 10.94 9.14
CA TYR A 76 -9.63 11.85 8.06
C TYR A 76 -9.45 11.07 6.75
N LEU A 77 -10.01 11.59 5.68
CA LEU A 77 -9.92 11.03 4.33
C LEU A 77 -10.11 12.11 3.27
N THR A 78 -9.84 11.77 2.02
CA THR A 78 -10.04 12.65 0.87
C THR A 78 -11.04 12.07 -0.10
N THR A 79 -11.74 12.94 -0.83
CA THR A 79 -12.50 12.59 -2.02
C THR A 79 -12.16 13.54 -3.17
N PHE A 80 -12.43 13.10 -4.38
CA PHE A 80 -12.26 13.89 -5.58
C PHE A 80 -13.21 15.11 -5.55
N ALA A 81 -12.74 16.27 -5.97
CA ALA A 81 -13.54 17.48 -6.10
C ALA A 81 -13.88 17.72 -7.57
N GLU A 82 -15.16 17.80 -7.88
CA GLU A 82 -15.62 18.21 -9.21
C GLU A 82 -15.42 19.71 -9.40
N GLN A 83 -14.80 20.12 -10.51
CA GLN A 83 -14.56 21.52 -10.83
C GLN A 83 -15.42 22.02 -11.99
N ASP A 84 -15.61 21.20 -13.00
CA ASP A 84 -16.33 21.53 -14.21
C ASP A 84 -17.43 20.50 -14.45
N PRO A 85 -18.71 20.87 -14.33
CA PRO A 85 -19.82 19.96 -14.60
C PRO A 85 -19.80 19.34 -16.00
N ALA A 86 -19.14 20.01 -16.98
CA ALA A 86 -18.96 19.47 -18.33
C ALA A 86 -17.83 18.39 -18.37
N LYS A 87 -16.98 18.34 -17.33
CA LYS A 87 -15.87 17.39 -17.19
C LYS A 87 -15.84 16.79 -15.78
N PRO A 88 -16.90 16.07 -15.37
CA PRO A 88 -17.09 15.65 -13.98
C PRO A 88 -16.03 14.67 -13.46
N ARG A 89 -15.21 14.13 -14.36
CA ARG A 89 -14.13 13.19 -14.04
C ARG A 89 -12.73 13.81 -14.09
N GLN A 90 -12.60 15.13 -14.19
CA GLN A 90 -11.30 15.82 -14.24
C GLN A 90 -11.26 16.92 -13.19
N SER A 91 -10.20 16.91 -12.37
CA SER A 91 -9.96 17.94 -11.36
C SER A 91 -8.50 18.02 -10.97
N ASN A 92 -8.05 19.19 -10.52
CA ASN A 92 -6.82 19.39 -9.77
C ASN A 92 -7.12 19.72 -8.30
N ALA A 93 -8.32 19.47 -7.83
CA ALA A 93 -8.74 19.71 -6.45
C ALA A 93 -9.26 18.42 -5.80
N ILE A 94 -9.10 18.37 -4.49
CA ILE A 94 -9.65 17.33 -3.61
C ILE A 94 -10.49 17.98 -2.52
N LEU A 95 -11.42 17.22 -1.95
CA LEU A 95 -12.11 17.56 -0.71
C LEU A 95 -11.47 16.78 0.44
N CYS A 96 -10.98 17.51 1.42
CA CYS A 96 -10.44 17.00 2.68
C CYS A 96 -11.58 16.90 3.70
N HIS A 97 -11.78 15.75 4.31
CA HIS A 97 -12.88 15.53 5.25
C HIS A 97 -12.37 15.13 6.63
N ALA A 98 -13.03 15.67 7.67
CA ALA A 98 -13.03 15.08 8.99
C ALA A 98 -14.40 14.47 9.27
N VAL A 99 -14.39 13.23 9.72
CA VAL A 99 -15.57 12.43 10.03
C VAL A 99 -15.57 12.12 11.52
N ASP A 100 -16.72 12.24 12.16
CA ASP A 100 -16.89 11.81 13.54
C ASP A 100 -16.77 10.28 13.65
N ARG A 101 -15.85 9.83 14.47
CA ARG A 101 -15.50 8.42 14.61
C ARG A 101 -16.64 7.56 15.16
N ALA A 102 -17.49 8.12 16.00
CA ALA A 102 -18.57 7.39 16.66
C ALA A 102 -19.78 7.20 15.74
N THR A 103 -20.06 8.18 14.89
CA THR A 103 -21.30 8.26 14.10
C THR A 103 -21.10 8.08 12.60
N GLY A 104 -19.90 8.32 12.09
CA GLY A 104 -19.63 8.38 10.65
C GLY A 104 -20.07 9.69 9.99
N ALA A 105 -20.56 10.68 10.75
CA ALA A 105 -20.99 11.96 10.18
C ALA A 105 -19.79 12.82 9.78
N ILE A 106 -19.86 13.45 8.59
CA ILE A 106 -18.85 14.44 8.17
C ILE A 106 -19.00 15.68 9.05
N VAL A 107 -17.92 16.02 9.78
CA VAL A 107 -17.88 17.18 10.69
C VAL A 107 -17.53 18.46 9.92
N TRP A 108 -16.53 18.35 9.04
CA TRP A 108 -16.16 19.44 8.14
C TRP A 108 -15.56 18.92 6.84
N SER A 109 -15.59 19.76 5.83
CA SER A 109 -14.94 19.56 4.54
C SER A 109 -14.18 20.81 4.14
N ARG A 110 -12.99 20.64 3.52
CA ARG A 110 -12.17 21.75 2.98
C ARG A 110 -11.67 21.36 1.61
N GLU A 111 -11.68 22.30 0.69
CA GLU A 111 -11.08 22.11 -0.63
C GLU A 111 -9.59 22.38 -0.58
N LEU A 112 -8.81 21.48 -1.18
CA LEU A 112 -7.38 21.64 -1.41
C LEU A 112 -7.11 21.52 -2.91
N ARG A 113 -6.82 22.66 -3.53
CA ARG A 113 -6.53 22.79 -4.96
C ARG A 113 -5.03 22.87 -5.20
N ALA A 114 -4.56 22.26 -6.27
CA ALA A 114 -3.20 22.40 -6.77
C ALA A 114 -3.19 23.49 -7.87
N ASP A 115 -2.93 24.72 -7.52
CA ASP A 115 -3.07 25.87 -8.43
C ASP A 115 -2.12 25.81 -9.64
N HIS A 116 -0.95 25.23 -9.45
CA HIS A 116 0.03 24.95 -10.51
C HIS A 116 0.05 23.49 -10.92
N GLY A 117 -0.91 22.73 -10.42
CA GLY A 117 -1.01 21.31 -10.64
C GLY A 117 -1.76 20.98 -11.91
N ARG A 118 -1.54 19.77 -12.35
CA ARG A 118 -2.17 19.18 -13.48
C ARG A 118 -3.58 18.70 -13.11
N THR A 119 -4.53 18.88 -14.01
CA THR A 119 -5.83 18.21 -13.90
C THR A 119 -5.63 16.70 -14.01
N SER A 120 -6.17 15.95 -13.05
CA SER A 120 -6.14 14.50 -13.01
C SER A 120 -7.51 13.92 -13.31
N PRO A 121 -7.60 12.88 -14.15
CA PRO A 121 -8.80 12.06 -14.25
C PRO A 121 -9.08 11.34 -12.93
N GLN A 122 -10.35 11.22 -12.56
CA GLN A 122 -10.79 10.48 -11.39
C GLN A 122 -10.51 8.98 -11.55
N MET A 123 -9.85 8.38 -10.56
CA MET A 123 -9.54 6.95 -10.49
C MET A 123 -8.82 6.40 -11.73
N TYR A 124 -7.98 7.23 -12.35
CA TYR A 124 -7.25 6.86 -13.55
C TYR A 124 -6.04 5.99 -13.21
N ALA A 125 -5.91 4.87 -13.89
CA ALA A 125 -4.73 3.99 -13.84
C ALA A 125 -4.18 3.81 -12.41
N PHE A 126 -5.07 3.50 -11.45
CA PHE A 126 -4.76 3.29 -10.04
C PHE A 126 -4.35 4.55 -9.27
N SER A 127 -4.45 5.71 -9.85
CA SER A 127 -4.08 6.97 -9.20
C SER A 127 -4.92 8.14 -9.68
N ASP A 128 -5.14 9.10 -8.79
CA ASP A 128 -5.72 10.41 -9.08
C ASP A 128 -5.23 11.44 -8.06
N SER A 129 -5.81 12.63 -8.05
CA SER A 129 -5.46 13.68 -7.09
C SER A 129 -5.66 13.28 -5.62
N THR A 130 -6.48 12.25 -5.33
CA THR A 130 -6.78 11.74 -3.98
C THR A 130 -5.92 10.56 -3.55
N SER A 131 -4.95 10.12 -4.35
CA SER A 131 -4.21 8.87 -4.11
C SER A 131 -3.40 8.86 -2.82
N TRP A 132 -2.98 10.02 -2.33
CA TRP A 132 -2.24 10.13 -1.09
C TRP A 132 -3.16 10.17 0.13
N SER A 133 -2.84 9.34 1.11
CA SER A 133 -3.56 9.29 2.37
C SER A 133 -3.20 10.47 3.28
N PRO A 134 -4.13 10.96 4.11
CA PRO A 134 -3.82 11.97 5.11
C PRO A 134 -2.90 11.42 6.19
N VAL A 135 -2.14 12.33 6.82
CA VAL A 135 -1.40 12.10 8.05
C VAL A 135 -2.04 12.94 9.15
N ALA A 136 -2.22 12.39 10.34
CA ALA A 136 -2.87 13.08 11.45
C ALA A 136 -2.10 12.94 12.77
N SER A 137 -2.19 13.96 13.61
CA SER A 137 -1.84 13.94 15.02
C SER A 137 -3.07 14.32 15.86
N HIS A 138 -2.92 14.42 17.17
CA HIS A 138 -4.02 14.76 18.05
C HIS A 138 -4.64 16.15 17.77
N ASP A 139 -3.82 17.12 17.33
CA ASP A 139 -4.20 18.52 17.14
C ASP A 139 -4.13 19.01 15.69
N ARG A 140 -3.53 18.24 14.78
CA ARG A 140 -3.27 18.60 13.40
C ARG A 140 -3.57 17.45 12.44
N VAL A 141 -3.94 17.82 11.21
CA VAL A 141 -4.05 16.89 10.09
C VAL A 141 -3.40 17.51 8.85
N TRP A 142 -2.67 16.69 8.12
CA TRP A 142 -2.02 17.04 6.87
C TRP A 142 -2.69 16.28 5.73
N PHE A 143 -3.17 17.04 4.76
CA PHE A 143 -3.75 16.50 3.54
C PHE A 143 -2.85 16.77 2.36
N PHE A 144 -2.88 15.87 1.43
CA PHE A 144 -2.03 15.88 0.25
C PHE A 144 -2.89 15.69 -0.99
N ASN A 145 -2.74 16.60 -1.92
CA ASN A 145 -3.26 16.50 -3.26
C ASN A 145 -2.12 16.10 -4.19
N SER A 146 -2.14 14.87 -4.69
CA SER A 146 -1.04 14.34 -5.52
C SER A 146 -0.86 15.09 -6.85
N SER A 147 -1.79 15.97 -7.21
CA SER A 147 -1.65 16.91 -8.32
C SER A 147 -0.74 18.10 -8.02
N GLY A 148 -0.24 18.29 -6.78
CA GLY A 148 0.83 19.25 -6.49
C GLY A 148 0.60 20.21 -5.33
N SER A 149 -0.24 19.90 -4.34
CA SER A 149 -0.38 20.73 -3.14
C SER A 149 -0.54 19.90 -1.87
N MET A 150 -0.21 20.49 -0.74
CA MET A 150 -0.45 19.95 0.59
C MET A 150 -0.83 21.06 1.55
N ALA A 151 -1.61 20.73 2.58
CA ALA A 151 -2.01 21.70 3.60
C ALA A 151 -2.11 21.04 4.98
N CYS A 152 -1.81 21.82 6.00
CA CYS A 152 -2.04 21.49 7.40
C CYS A 152 -3.28 22.21 7.89
N PHE A 153 -4.15 21.47 8.55
CA PHE A 153 -5.32 22.02 9.23
C PHE A 153 -5.27 21.71 10.72
N THR A 154 -5.92 22.54 11.51
CA THR A 154 -6.27 22.17 12.88
C THR A 154 -7.27 21.01 12.86
N ARG A 155 -7.47 20.37 14.01
CA ARG A 155 -8.52 19.38 14.18
C ARG A 155 -9.92 19.90 13.81
N ASP A 156 -10.17 21.21 13.98
CA ASP A 156 -11.45 21.87 13.71
C ASP A 156 -11.56 22.39 12.26
N GLY A 157 -10.51 22.18 11.46
CA GLY A 157 -10.52 22.47 10.03
C GLY A 157 -10.06 23.89 9.67
N ASP A 158 -9.38 24.61 10.57
CA ASP A 158 -8.73 25.87 10.24
C ASP A 158 -7.38 25.61 9.58
N GLU A 159 -7.12 26.27 8.44
CA GLU A 159 -5.85 26.12 7.73
C GLU A 159 -4.71 26.78 8.53
N VAL A 160 -3.64 26.01 8.75
CA VAL A 160 -2.44 26.47 9.46
C VAL A 160 -1.38 26.91 8.47
N TRP A 161 -1.14 26.10 7.44
CA TRP A 161 -0.26 26.39 6.34
C TRP A 161 -0.63 25.60 5.10
N ARG A 162 -0.23 26.12 3.93
CA ARG A 162 -0.37 25.48 2.63
C ARG A 162 0.95 25.56 1.88
N ARG A 163 1.23 24.56 1.05
CA ARG A 163 2.40 24.50 0.18
C ARG A 163 2.04 23.86 -1.16
N ASP A 164 2.47 24.48 -2.23
CA ASP A 164 2.48 23.86 -3.56
C ASP A 164 3.84 23.23 -3.84
N PHE A 165 3.83 22.19 -4.67
CA PHE A 165 5.03 21.51 -5.10
C PHE A 165 4.92 21.09 -6.57
N ARG A 166 6.08 20.92 -7.20
CA ARG A 166 6.10 20.44 -8.58
C ARG A 166 5.59 19.01 -8.67
N THR A 167 4.88 18.74 -9.76
CA THR A 167 4.56 17.41 -10.22
C THR A 167 5.37 17.09 -11.46
N GLN A 168 5.36 15.83 -11.90
CA GLN A 168 6.00 15.44 -13.14
C GLN A 168 5.37 16.14 -14.35
N PRO A 169 6.12 16.24 -15.49
CA PRO A 169 5.63 16.89 -16.70
C PRO A 169 4.34 16.28 -17.22
N GLU A 170 3.62 17.06 -18.02
CA GLU A 170 2.27 16.79 -18.53
C GLU A 170 2.12 15.49 -19.35
N ALA A 171 3.20 14.87 -19.77
CA ALA A 171 3.18 13.67 -20.62
C ALA A 171 2.59 12.43 -19.91
N TYR A 172 2.53 12.44 -18.56
CA TYR A 172 2.12 11.28 -17.78
C TYR A 172 0.84 11.51 -17.00
N PRO A 173 -0.20 10.72 -17.27
CA PRO A 173 -1.44 10.80 -16.54
C PRO A 173 -1.38 10.17 -15.14
N PHE A 174 -0.34 9.37 -14.85
CA PHE A 174 -0.22 8.72 -13.55
C PHE A 174 0.18 9.72 -12.48
N ASN A 175 -0.64 9.83 -11.46
CA ASN A 175 -0.28 10.54 -10.24
C ASN A 175 0.63 9.66 -9.38
N ARG A 176 1.17 10.25 -8.33
CA ARG A 176 2.02 9.53 -7.39
C ARG A 176 1.26 8.40 -6.71
N GLN A 177 1.80 7.21 -6.78
CA GLN A 177 1.23 5.99 -6.20
C GLN A 177 1.89 5.64 -4.86
N CYS A 178 2.81 6.47 -4.37
CA CYS A 178 3.42 6.34 -3.06
C CYS A 178 2.57 7.00 -1.99
N GLU A 179 2.75 6.58 -0.74
CA GLU A 179 2.13 7.21 0.42
C GLU A 179 3.11 8.15 1.12
N PRO A 180 2.67 9.34 1.56
CA PRO A 180 3.42 10.15 2.50
C PRO A 180 3.57 9.43 3.84
N ILE A 181 4.72 9.57 4.49
CA ILE A 181 4.95 9.03 5.84
C ILE A 181 5.35 10.12 6.82
N ALA A 182 4.93 9.98 8.08
CA ALA A 182 5.39 10.82 9.17
C ALA A 182 6.60 10.17 9.85
N VAL A 183 7.69 10.92 9.95
CA VAL A 183 8.94 10.48 10.58
C VAL A 183 9.43 11.59 11.52
N GLY A 184 9.25 11.41 12.82
CA GLY A 184 9.57 12.45 13.80
C GLY A 184 8.79 13.75 13.52
N GLU A 185 9.51 14.85 13.37
CA GLU A 185 8.95 16.18 13.09
C GLU A 185 8.66 16.41 11.60
N PHE A 186 8.90 15.42 10.76
CA PHE A 186 8.78 15.56 9.31
C PHE A 186 7.60 14.78 8.72
N LEU A 187 7.06 15.32 7.62
CA LEU A 187 6.34 14.58 6.61
C LEU A 187 7.33 14.27 5.49
N VAL A 188 7.47 13.01 5.12
CA VAL A 188 8.33 12.61 4.03
C VAL A 188 7.47 12.32 2.80
N THR A 189 7.70 13.09 1.75
CA THR A 189 6.99 13.02 0.47
C THR A 189 7.96 12.76 -0.68
N ILE A 190 7.44 12.45 -1.86
CA ILE A 190 8.24 12.26 -3.07
C ILE A 190 7.91 13.35 -4.07
N GLU A 191 8.88 14.18 -4.41
CA GLU A 191 8.69 15.34 -5.28
C GLU A 191 9.92 15.57 -6.18
N PRO A 192 9.77 16.18 -7.37
CA PRO A 192 10.89 16.76 -8.09
C PRO A 192 11.46 17.97 -7.36
N ILE A 193 12.75 18.23 -7.52
CA ILE A 193 13.40 19.42 -6.96
C ILE A 193 12.81 20.68 -7.61
N ALA A 194 12.45 21.69 -6.81
CA ALA A 194 11.94 22.96 -7.28
C ALA A 194 12.97 23.71 -8.17
N LYS A 195 12.50 24.44 -9.19
CA LYS A 195 13.39 25.10 -10.17
C LYS A 195 14.30 26.16 -9.58
N ASP A 196 13.91 26.78 -8.48
CA ASP A 196 14.66 27.80 -7.76
C ASP A 196 15.57 27.23 -6.68
N HIS A 197 15.55 25.91 -6.47
CA HIS A 197 16.40 25.26 -5.49
C HIS A 197 17.85 25.13 -5.99
N PRO A 198 18.89 25.35 -5.15
CA PRO A 198 20.30 25.28 -5.55
C PRO A 198 20.74 23.93 -6.16
N ARG A 199 20.06 22.84 -5.84
CA ARG A 199 20.31 21.51 -6.39
C ARG A 199 19.54 21.22 -7.67
N TYR A 200 18.76 22.16 -8.19
CA TYR A 200 18.03 21.96 -9.42
C TYR A 200 18.97 21.70 -10.60
N ASP A 201 18.71 20.63 -11.32
CA ASP A 201 19.44 20.25 -12.54
C ASP A 201 18.40 20.04 -13.65
N SER A 202 18.48 20.84 -14.70
CA SER A 202 17.54 20.76 -15.83
C SER A 202 17.61 19.44 -16.59
N SER A 203 18.74 18.72 -16.54
CA SER A 203 18.88 17.38 -17.13
C SER A 203 18.17 16.30 -16.31
N ARG A 204 17.75 16.61 -15.09
CA ARG A 204 17.03 15.75 -14.13
C ARG A 204 15.77 16.41 -13.63
N ALA A 205 15.18 17.29 -14.44
CA ALA A 205 14.03 18.10 -14.03
C ALA A 205 12.83 17.27 -13.58
N ASP A 206 12.67 16.07 -14.07
CA ASP A 206 11.59 15.10 -13.80
C ASP A 206 11.99 13.99 -12.82
N TRP A 207 13.23 14.00 -12.33
CA TRP A 207 13.63 13.08 -11.27
C TRP A 207 12.99 13.45 -9.94
N ASN A 208 12.53 12.45 -9.20
CA ASN A 208 11.96 12.61 -7.88
C ASN A 208 12.96 12.31 -6.78
N TYR A 209 12.73 12.92 -5.62
CA TYR A 209 13.55 12.78 -4.42
C TYR A 209 12.63 12.76 -3.19
N LEU A 210 13.09 12.17 -2.09
CA LEU A 210 12.43 12.39 -0.82
C LEU A 210 12.59 13.85 -0.40
N HIS A 211 11.49 14.45 0.02
CA HIS A 211 11.44 15.75 0.67
C HIS A 211 10.94 15.57 2.11
N ALA A 212 11.73 15.97 3.08
CA ALA A 212 11.25 16.06 4.45
C ALA A 212 10.69 17.46 4.68
N ILE A 213 9.41 17.52 4.98
CA ILE A 213 8.67 18.75 5.23
C ILE A 213 8.46 18.90 6.72
N ASP A 214 8.92 20.00 7.29
CA ASP A 214 8.67 20.33 8.69
C ASP A 214 7.15 20.43 8.95
N ARG A 215 6.65 19.64 9.87
CA ARG A 215 5.21 19.48 10.11
C ARG A 215 4.55 20.76 10.64
N ALA A 216 5.30 21.57 11.37
CA ALA A 216 4.77 22.79 11.96
C ALA A 216 4.68 23.94 10.93
N THR A 217 5.62 24.00 9.99
CA THR A 217 5.79 25.17 9.11
C THR A 217 5.54 24.92 7.63
N GLY A 218 5.49 23.66 7.18
CA GLY A 218 5.38 23.29 5.76
C GLY A 218 6.66 23.54 4.95
N LYS A 219 7.77 23.90 5.58
CA LYS A 219 9.04 24.16 4.90
C LYS A 219 9.83 22.88 4.68
N VAL A 220 10.55 22.82 3.56
CA VAL A 220 11.48 21.74 3.27
C VAL A 220 12.66 21.83 4.24
N ALA A 221 12.87 20.78 5.03
CA ALA A 221 13.99 20.67 5.96
C ALA A 221 15.22 20.04 5.28
N TRP A 222 15.00 18.98 4.50
CA TRP A 222 16.03 18.35 3.70
C TRP A 222 15.42 17.66 2.46
N ILE A 223 16.26 17.43 1.47
CA ILE A 223 15.97 16.65 0.25
C ILE A 223 16.98 15.51 0.20
N SER A 224 16.53 14.29 -0.09
CA SER A 224 17.41 13.12 -0.13
C SER A 224 18.57 13.29 -1.10
N GLU A 225 19.70 12.67 -0.76
CA GLU A 225 20.88 12.63 -1.66
C GLU A 225 20.55 11.85 -2.93
N ASP A 226 19.94 10.66 -2.78
CA ASP A 226 19.52 9.84 -3.89
C ASP A 226 18.11 10.17 -4.36
N SER A 227 17.89 10.01 -5.65
CA SER A 227 16.57 10.04 -6.27
C SER A 227 15.76 8.80 -5.89
N CYS A 228 14.45 8.87 -6.06
CA CYS A 228 13.53 7.76 -5.81
C CYS A 228 12.37 7.75 -6.81
N THR A 229 11.81 6.58 -7.05
CA THR A 229 10.61 6.47 -7.90
C THR A 229 9.35 6.91 -7.14
N PHE A 230 8.42 7.55 -7.85
CA PHE A 230 7.12 7.94 -7.30
C PHE A 230 6.11 6.79 -7.23
N TYR A 231 6.47 5.61 -7.69
CA TYR A 231 5.62 4.42 -7.60
C TYR A 231 5.80 3.63 -6.30
N CYS A 232 6.88 3.86 -5.57
CA CYS A 232 7.24 3.08 -4.39
C CYS A 232 7.09 3.92 -3.13
N THR A 233 6.26 3.49 -2.19
CA THR A 233 6.15 4.14 -0.88
C THR A 233 7.46 4.03 -0.12
N PRO A 234 8.01 5.14 0.43
CA PRO A 234 9.14 5.09 1.32
C PRO A 234 8.80 4.28 2.57
N VAL A 235 9.69 3.40 3.00
CA VAL A 235 9.45 2.55 4.18
C VAL A 235 10.41 2.92 5.29
N LEU A 236 9.86 3.34 6.43
CA LEU A 236 10.66 3.56 7.63
C LEU A 236 10.98 2.21 8.27
N GLY A 237 12.25 1.82 8.19
CA GLY A 237 12.78 0.66 8.89
C GLY A 237 13.68 1.08 10.06
N PRO A 238 14.17 0.12 10.85
CA PRO A 238 15.05 0.39 12.00
C PRO A 238 16.38 1.06 11.62
N ARG A 239 16.79 0.95 10.37
CA ARG A 239 18.09 1.46 9.87
C ARG A 239 17.98 2.76 9.07
N GLY A 240 16.77 3.22 8.77
CA GLY A 240 16.53 4.41 7.97
C GLY A 240 15.31 4.27 7.08
N ILE A 241 15.17 5.18 6.10
CA ILE A 241 14.11 5.13 5.11
C ILE A 241 14.61 4.38 3.88
N LEU A 242 13.97 3.26 3.58
CA LEU A 242 14.25 2.48 2.38
C LEU A 242 13.46 3.05 1.20
N ILE A 243 14.12 3.26 0.08
CA ILE A 243 13.54 3.76 -1.17
C ILE A 243 13.98 2.93 -2.37
N GLY A 244 13.10 2.87 -3.40
CA GLY A 244 13.41 2.31 -4.71
C GLY A 244 13.77 3.40 -5.72
N ARG A 245 14.62 3.07 -6.70
CA ARG A 245 15.04 3.93 -7.80
C ARG A 245 14.78 3.26 -9.14
N GLY A 246 14.36 4.07 -10.10
CA GLY A 246 14.18 3.62 -11.47
C GLY A 246 12.97 2.71 -11.67
N GLY A 247 12.77 2.31 -12.87
CA GLY A 247 11.67 1.47 -13.32
C GLY A 247 11.42 1.65 -14.81
N PRO A 248 10.49 0.88 -15.41
CA PRO A 248 10.03 1.09 -16.77
C PRO A 248 9.08 2.30 -16.84
N HIS A 249 8.66 2.66 -18.04
CA HIS A 249 7.78 3.79 -18.32
C HIS A 249 8.26 5.09 -17.70
N ASP A 250 8.97 5.89 -18.38
CA ASP A 250 9.28 7.29 -18.03
C ASP A 250 9.61 7.57 -16.54
N VAL A 251 10.00 6.55 -15.79
CA VAL A 251 10.65 6.71 -14.50
C VAL A 251 12.13 6.94 -14.77
N PRO A 252 12.59 8.19 -14.75
CA PRO A 252 13.90 8.55 -15.27
C PRO A 252 15.05 8.29 -14.30
N GLU A 253 14.73 8.03 -13.02
CA GLU A 253 15.72 7.93 -11.95
C GLU A 253 16.69 6.77 -12.21
N ARG A 254 17.98 7.06 -12.19
CA ARG A 254 19.07 6.09 -12.40
C ARG A 254 20.18 6.28 -11.36
N PRO A 255 20.94 5.27 -11.06
CA PRO A 255 20.79 3.88 -11.47
C PRO A 255 19.61 3.19 -10.80
N VAL A 256 19.04 2.15 -11.44
CA VAL A 256 17.99 1.32 -10.85
C VAL A 256 18.51 0.62 -9.60
N GLY A 257 17.71 0.52 -8.57
CA GLY A 257 18.08 -0.17 -7.33
C GLY A 257 17.39 0.35 -6.08
N LEU A 258 18.02 0.13 -4.95
CA LEU A 258 17.54 0.56 -3.64
C LEU A 258 18.53 1.52 -2.97
N SER A 259 18.02 2.38 -2.10
CA SER A 259 18.84 3.16 -1.18
C SER A 259 18.23 3.18 0.22
N MET A 260 19.09 3.19 1.21
CA MET A 260 18.75 3.49 2.62
C MET A 260 19.15 4.93 2.90
N ILE A 261 18.20 5.72 3.35
CA ILE A 261 18.35 7.16 3.60
C ILE A 261 18.26 7.43 5.09
N ASP A 262 19.17 8.25 5.61
CA ASP A 262 19.14 8.73 6.99
C ASP A 262 17.95 9.69 7.17
N PRO A 263 16.98 9.37 8.03
CA PRO A 263 15.78 10.19 8.23
C PRO A 263 16.05 11.55 8.87
N ALA A 264 17.21 11.74 9.48
CA ALA A 264 17.57 13.01 10.14
C ALA A 264 18.02 14.08 9.15
N ASN A 265 18.60 13.70 8.01
CA ASN A 265 19.27 14.66 7.11
C ASN A 265 19.18 14.33 5.61
N GLY A 266 18.54 13.24 5.22
CA GLY A 266 18.37 12.84 3.82
C GLY A 266 19.63 12.26 3.16
N LYS A 267 20.71 12.03 3.90
CA LYS A 267 21.93 11.44 3.35
C LYS A 267 21.78 9.95 3.11
N ARG A 268 22.48 9.45 2.11
CA ARG A 268 22.57 8.03 1.82
C ARG A 268 23.36 7.30 2.89
N VAL A 269 22.78 6.29 3.49
CA VAL A 269 23.48 5.32 4.36
C VAL A 269 24.20 4.30 3.50
N TRP A 270 23.48 3.72 2.54
CA TRP A 270 24.03 2.82 1.51
C TRP A 270 23.13 2.84 0.26
N SER A 271 23.65 2.34 -0.85
CA SER A 271 22.88 2.04 -2.05
C SER A 271 23.20 0.65 -2.57
N PHE A 272 22.21 -0.01 -3.16
CA PHE A 272 22.32 -1.27 -3.85
C PHE A 272 21.93 -1.07 -5.32
N GLU A 273 22.77 -1.56 -6.22
CA GLU A 273 22.54 -1.55 -7.65
C GLU A 273 22.65 -2.99 -8.17
N PRO A 274 21.64 -3.50 -8.88
CA PRO A 274 21.73 -4.80 -9.50
C PRO A 274 22.90 -4.87 -10.50
N THR A 275 23.66 -5.96 -10.47
CA THR A 275 24.81 -6.20 -11.35
C THR A 275 24.69 -7.53 -12.10
N GLY A 276 25.39 -7.70 -13.21
CA GLY A 276 25.38 -8.95 -13.97
C GLY A 276 24.01 -9.29 -14.52
N GLU A 277 23.51 -10.48 -14.23
CA GLU A 277 22.17 -10.95 -14.62
C GLU A 277 21.02 -10.16 -13.96
N LEU A 278 21.33 -9.41 -12.92
CA LEU A 278 20.41 -8.52 -12.21
C LEU A 278 20.36 -7.11 -12.80
N ARG A 279 21.12 -6.83 -13.86
CA ARG A 279 21.03 -5.52 -14.50
C ARG A 279 19.66 -5.30 -15.07
N ASP A 280 19.31 -4.00 -15.17
CA ASP A 280 18.09 -3.53 -15.81
C ASP A 280 17.89 -4.21 -17.18
N ASP A 281 16.96 -5.14 -17.24
CA ASP A 281 16.54 -5.84 -18.45
C ASP A 281 15.26 -5.26 -19.05
N GLY A 282 14.89 -4.03 -18.63
CA GLY A 282 13.67 -3.35 -19.01
C GLY A 282 12.42 -3.85 -18.25
N GLY A 283 12.61 -4.57 -17.13
CA GLY A 283 11.52 -5.02 -16.27
C GLY A 283 10.94 -3.91 -15.36
N TRP A 284 9.83 -4.19 -14.72
CA TRP A 284 9.10 -3.31 -13.79
C TRP A 284 9.72 -3.38 -12.38
N GLU A 285 10.91 -2.86 -12.19
CA GLU A 285 11.78 -3.27 -11.10
C GLU A 285 11.56 -2.53 -9.78
N ALA A 286 11.23 -1.25 -9.83
CA ALA A 286 11.15 -0.42 -8.62
C ALA A 286 9.72 -0.02 -8.23
N LEU A 287 8.71 -0.69 -8.78
CA LEU A 287 7.30 -0.35 -8.60
C LEU A 287 6.64 -1.01 -7.39
N TYR A 288 7.36 -1.86 -6.67
CA TYR A 288 6.75 -2.68 -5.63
C TYR A 288 7.09 -2.16 -4.26
N ALA A 289 6.19 -2.38 -3.32
CA ALA A 289 6.45 -2.03 -1.93
C ALA A 289 7.71 -2.74 -1.43
N LEU A 290 8.50 -2.00 -0.70
CA LEU A 290 9.72 -2.45 -0.06
C LEU A 290 9.44 -2.71 1.41
N HIS A 291 10.23 -3.59 2.01
CA HIS A 291 10.21 -3.82 3.46
C HIS A 291 11.61 -3.90 4.01
N SER A 292 11.77 -3.54 5.28
CA SER A 292 13.03 -3.63 5.99
C SER A 292 12.81 -3.98 7.46
N ASP A 293 13.65 -4.86 7.98
CA ASP A 293 13.78 -5.15 9.41
C ASP A 293 15.19 -4.82 9.91
N GLU A 294 15.55 -5.25 11.13
CA GLU A 294 16.88 -5.03 11.73
C GLU A 294 18.01 -5.66 10.92
N ARG A 295 17.73 -6.75 10.22
CA ARG A 295 18.73 -7.56 9.53
C ARG A 295 18.78 -7.28 8.04
N PHE A 296 17.61 -7.14 7.40
CA PHE A 296 17.50 -7.16 5.95
C PHE A 296 16.58 -6.09 5.40
N ALA A 297 16.83 -5.70 4.15
CA ALA A 297 15.90 -5.08 3.24
C ALA A 297 15.46 -6.11 2.20
N TYR A 298 14.19 -6.09 1.83
CA TYR A 298 13.55 -7.07 0.97
C TYR A 298 13.00 -6.41 -0.27
N TRP A 299 13.22 -7.04 -1.41
CA TRP A 299 12.78 -6.56 -2.70
C TRP A 299 12.25 -7.67 -3.59
N PHE A 300 11.04 -7.53 -4.10
CA PHE A 300 10.53 -8.33 -5.21
C PHE A 300 10.91 -7.63 -6.52
N ARG A 301 11.81 -8.23 -7.27
CA ARG A 301 12.22 -7.74 -8.56
C ARG A 301 11.45 -8.43 -9.68
N ASN A 302 10.82 -7.66 -10.56
CA ASN A 302 10.11 -8.12 -11.73
C ASN A 302 10.95 -7.91 -13.00
N GLY A 303 11.90 -8.78 -13.22
CA GLY A 303 12.64 -8.87 -14.47
C GLY A 303 12.13 -10.02 -15.35
N ARG A 304 13.01 -10.57 -16.17
CA ARG A 304 12.75 -11.81 -16.93
C ARG A 304 12.39 -12.96 -16.00
N GLU A 305 12.97 -12.97 -14.82
CA GLU A 305 12.63 -13.87 -13.74
C GLU A 305 12.18 -13.05 -12.53
N GLN A 306 10.99 -13.35 -11.99
CA GLN A 306 10.56 -12.77 -10.72
C GLN A 306 11.46 -13.32 -9.63
N SER A 307 12.16 -12.42 -8.99
CA SER A 307 13.14 -12.75 -7.97
C SER A 307 12.80 -12.10 -6.63
N HIS A 308 13.07 -12.82 -5.57
CA HIS A 308 13.12 -12.29 -4.22
C HIS A 308 14.56 -12.00 -3.84
N LEU A 309 14.87 -10.76 -3.53
CA LEU A 309 16.18 -10.31 -3.09
C LEU A 309 16.16 -10.01 -1.59
N VAL A 310 17.18 -10.48 -0.90
CA VAL A 310 17.46 -10.17 0.50
C VAL A 310 18.79 -9.43 0.56
N ILE A 311 18.76 -8.22 1.10
CA ILE A 311 19.90 -7.30 1.14
C ILE A 311 20.20 -7.01 2.61
N ASP A 312 21.44 -7.05 3.02
CA ASP A 312 21.87 -6.71 4.38
C ASP A 312 21.49 -5.24 4.68
N ALA A 313 20.63 -5.01 5.66
CA ALA A 313 20.06 -3.69 5.97
C ALA A 313 21.11 -2.68 6.47
N ARG A 314 22.26 -3.14 6.95
CA ARG A 314 23.34 -2.30 7.46
C ARG A 314 24.31 -1.88 6.36
N THR A 315 24.56 -2.77 5.38
CA THR A 315 25.64 -2.58 4.42
C THR A 315 25.19 -2.41 2.98
N GLY A 316 23.93 -2.70 2.67
CA GLY A 316 23.39 -2.69 1.31
C GLY A 316 23.91 -3.82 0.42
N LYS A 317 24.56 -4.84 0.99
CA LYS A 317 25.09 -5.98 0.21
C LYS A 317 24.02 -7.04 -0.02
N LEU A 318 23.98 -7.59 -1.24
CA LEU A 318 23.13 -8.72 -1.57
C LEU A 318 23.53 -9.93 -0.73
N VAL A 319 22.57 -10.51 0.00
CA VAL A 319 22.72 -11.72 0.82
C VAL A 319 22.19 -12.93 0.06
N ARG A 320 21.03 -12.79 -0.55
CA ARG A 320 20.38 -13.87 -1.31
C ARG A 320 19.52 -13.30 -2.43
N GLN A 321 19.52 -14.03 -3.53
CA GLN A 321 18.56 -13.91 -4.61
C GLN A 321 18.00 -15.28 -4.93
N GLN A 322 16.72 -15.36 -5.18
CA GLN A 322 16.05 -16.59 -5.60
C GLN A 322 14.88 -16.32 -6.53
N SER A 323 14.59 -17.27 -7.41
CA SER A 323 13.38 -17.29 -8.22
C SER A 323 12.16 -17.61 -7.36
N LEU A 324 11.01 -17.01 -7.70
CA LEU A 324 9.71 -17.35 -7.10
C LEU A 324 9.02 -18.51 -7.83
N SER A 325 9.52 -18.91 -9.00
CA SER A 325 8.89 -19.89 -9.89
C SER A 325 9.63 -21.24 -9.97
N GLY A 326 10.54 -21.49 -9.03
CA GLY A 326 11.22 -22.78 -8.92
C GLY A 326 10.37 -23.83 -8.19
N LYS A 327 11.04 -24.58 -7.31
CA LYS A 327 10.39 -25.56 -6.41
C LYS A 327 9.61 -24.87 -5.31
N VAL A 328 8.35 -25.24 -5.16
CA VAL A 328 7.40 -24.61 -4.24
C VAL A 328 6.48 -25.63 -3.57
N ASP A 329 5.88 -25.24 -2.45
CA ASP A 329 4.71 -25.92 -1.91
C ASP A 329 3.45 -25.17 -2.37
N LEU A 330 2.41 -25.89 -2.80
CA LEU A 330 1.13 -25.30 -3.23
C LEU A 330 -0.04 -25.98 -2.53
N ALA A 331 -0.90 -25.20 -1.88
CA ALA A 331 -2.20 -25.64 -1.40
C ALA A 331 -3.31 -25.13 -2.32
N ARG A 332 -4.14 -26.04 -2.83
CA ARG A 332 -5.25 -25.73 -3.72
C ARG A 332 -6.56 -25.55 -2.95
N ALA A 333 -7.51 -24.86 -3.56
CA ALA A 333 -8.86 -24.70 -3.03
C ALA A 333 -9.60 -26.03 -2.82
N SER A 334 -9.26 -27.07 -3.59
CA SER A 334 -9.76 -28.43 -3.41
C SER A 334 -9.32 -29.12 -2.11
N GLY A 335 -8.35 -28.54 -1.39
CA GLY A 335 -7.69 -29.16 -0.24
C GLY A 335 -6.46 -30.02 -0.61
N GLU A 336 -6.17 -30.18 -1.90
CA GLU A 336 -4.95 -30.85 -2.37
C GLU A 336 -3.72 -30.01 -1.96
N ARG A 337 -2.68 -30.70 -1.48
CA ARG A 337 -1.40 -30.10 -1.16
C ARG A 337 -0.29 -30.77 -1.95
N LEU A 338 0.41 -29.98 -2.74
CA LEU A 338 1.59 -30.39 -3.49
C LEU A 338 2.83 -29.85 -2.75
N VAL A 339 3.84 -30.67 -2.61
CA VAL A 339 5.07 -30.33 -1.84
C VAL A 339 6.28 -30.51 -2.73
N ASP A 340 7.18 -29.54 -2.72
CA ASP A 340 8.46 -29.53 -3.47
C ASP A 340 8.26 -29.78 -4.98
N VAL A 341 7.24 -29.16 -5.55
CA VAL A 341 6.91 -29.29 -6.98
C VAL A 341 7.49 -28.15 -7.78
N GLU A 342 7.93 -28.43 -9.00
CA GLU A 342 8.30 -27.38 -9.96
C GLU A 342 7.04 -26.62 -10.37
N LEU A 343 7.02 -25.32 -10.14
CA LEU A 343 5.83 -24.48 -10.45
C LEU A 343 5.47 -24.57 -11.94
N ALA A 344 6.46 -24.68 -12.83
CA ALA A 344 6.24 -24.85 -14.25
C ALA A 344 5.48 -26.14 -14.62
N ALA A 345 5.57 -27.19 -13.77
CA ALA A 345 4.83 -28.43 -13.97
C ALA A 345 3.35 -28.33 -13.60
N LEU A 346 2.92 -27.23 -12.99
CA LEU A 346 1.53 -26.99 -12.55
C LEU A 346 0.68 -26.28 -13.61
N THR A 347 1.22 -26.09 -14.82
CA THR A 347 0.47 -25.49 -15.93
C THR A 347 -0.70 -26.39 -16.32
N ASP A 348 -1.84 -25.74 -16.62
CA ASP A 348 -2.99 -26.44 -17.16
C ASP A 348 -2.61 -27.10 -18.52
N PRO A 349 -2.76 -28.42 -18.70
CA PRO A 349 -2.49 -29.08 -19.97
C PRO A 349 -3.29 -28.51 -21.15
N ALA A 350 -4.46 -27.91 -20.89
CA ALA A 350 -5.27 -27.26 -21.92
C ALA A 350 -4.64 -25.93 -22.41
N PHE A 351 -3.71 -25.37 -21.64
CA PHE A 351 -3.03 -24.11 -21.95
C PHE A 351 -1.51 -24.26 -21.72
N PRO A 352 -0.85 -25.11 -22.51
CA PRO A 352 0.57 -25.38 -22.33
C PRO A 352 1.39 -24.11 -22.54
N LEU A 353 2.50 -24.02 -21.81
CA LEU A 353 3.50 -23.00 -22.05
C LEU A 353 4.12 -23.22 -23.44
N ALA A 354 4.30 -22.15 -24.22
CA ALA A 354 5.07 -22.23 -25.44
C ALA A 354 6.55 -22.53 -25.13
N ALA A 355 7.29 -23.01 -26.12
CA ALA A 355 8.70 -23.32 -25.95
C ALA A 355 9.47 -22.06 -25.49
N GLY A 356 10.10 -22.14 -24.33
CA GLY A 356 10.83 -21.03 -23.71
C GLY A 356 9.99 -20.08 -22.84
N GLU A 357 8.67 -20.27 -22.74
CA GLU A 357 7.84 -19.57 -21.77
C GLU A 357 7.98 -20.22 -20.38
N ARG A 358 7.89 -19.39 -19.35
CA ARG A 358 7.86 -19.84 -17.94
C ARG A 358 6.57 -19.38 -17.29
N LEU A 359 6.09 -20.14 -16.32
CA LEU A 359 5.00 -19.69 -15.47
C LEU A 359 5.47 -18.47 -14.66
N HIS A 360 4.74 -17.38 -14.78
CA HIS A 360 5.06 -16.16 -14.04
C HIS A 360 4.28 -16.14 -12.73
N VAL A 361 5.02 -15.99 -11.63
CA VAL A 361 4.47 -15.56 -10.35
C VAL A 361 4.72 -14.06 -10.28
N HIS A 362 3.68 -13.28 -10.26
CA HIS A 362 3.79 -11.83 -10.26
C HIS A 362 3.30 -11.26 -8.93
N PRO A 363 4.18 -11.04 -7.93
CA PRO A 363 3.83 -10.24 -6.77
C PRO A 363 3.36 -8.87 -7.27
N GLN A 364 2.19 -8.41 -6.81
CA GLN A 364 1.61 -7.22 -7.42
C GLN A 364 1.80 -5.98 -6.56
N TRP A 365 2.28 -4.91 -7.17
CA TRP A 365 2.33 -3.54 -6.67
C TRP A 365 2.72 -3.44 -5.18
N HIS A 366 1.82 -2.96 -4.33
CA HIS A 366 2.06 -2.76 -2.90
C HIS A 366 1.55 -3.92 -2.03
N THR A 367 1.04 -5.02 -2.62
CA THR A 367 0.37 -6.10 -1.89
C THR A 367 1.33 -7.11 -1.27
N ASN A 368 2.35 -6.64 -0.57
CA ASN A 368 3.28 -7.49 0.15
C ASN A 368 3.61 -6.93 1.53
N ILE A 369 4.01 -7.78 2.46
CA ILE A 369 4.37 -7.43 3.84
C ILE A 369 5.31 -8.48 4.44
N VAL A 370 6.28 -8.05 5.25
CA VAL A 370 7.15 -8.95 6.00
C VAL A 370 6.63 -9.11 7.42
N SER A 371 6.33 -10.33 7.81
CA SER A 371 5.82 -10.67 9.13
C SER A 371 6.22 -12.07 9.53
N ASN A 372 6.62 -12.26 10.80
CA ASN A 372 6.90 -13.56 11.43
C ASN A 372 7.87 -14.45 10.62
N GLY A 373 8.93 -13.86 10.09
CA GLY A 373 9.96 -14.59 9.33
C GLY A 373 9.57 -14.92 7.89
N TRP A 374 8.44 -14.41 7.40
CA TRP A 374 7.96 -14.60 6.04
C TRP A 374 7.73 -13.27 5.34
N HIS A 375 8.07 -13.21 4.05
CA HIS A 375 7.66 -12.16 3.15
C HIS A 375 6.42 -12.62 2.37
N TRP A 376 5.26 -12.09 2.72
CA TRP A 376 3.94 -12.43 2.19
C TRP A 376 3.57 -11.53 1.03
N PHE A 377 2.86 -12.04 0.04
CA PHE A 377 2.42 -11.27 -1.12
C PHE A 377 1.19 -11.87 -1.79
N LEU A 378 0.34 -11.04 -2.37
CA LEU A 378 -0.67 -11.49 -3.33
C LEU A 378 -0.04 -11.58 -4.72
N CYS A 379 -0.44 -12.58 -5.46
CA CYS A 379 -0.02 -12.78 -6.83
C CYS A 379 -1.10 -13.46 -7.66
N THR A 380 -0.95 -13.35 -8.98
CA THR A 380 -1.60 -14.26 -9.91
C THR A 380 -0.55 -15.19 -10.47
N THR A 381 -0.92 -16.44 -10.63
CA THR A 381 -0.11 -17.39 -11.39
C THR A 381 -0.68 -17.46 -12.80
N ASN A 382 -0.01 -16.85 -13.75
CA ASN A 382 -0.36 -16.98 -15.15
C ASN A 382 0.89 -17.22 -15.98
N ASN A 383 0.70 -17.71 -17.19
CA ASN A 383 1.80 -18.09 -18.08
C ASN A 383 2.22 -16.97 -19.04
N ARG A 384 1.86 -15.71 -18.77
CA ARG A 384 2.28 -14.60 -19.62
C ARG A 384 3.00 -13.50 -18.87
N ARG A 385 4.10 -13.05 -19.45
CA ARG A 385 4.74 -11.79 -19.14
C ARG A 385 3.71 -10.67 -19.35
N ASN A 386 3.55 -9.75 -18.43
CA ASN A 386 2.60 -8.64 -18.47
C ASN A 386 1.14 -8.99 -18.14
N GLY A 387 0.88 -10.18 -17.61
CA GLY A 387 -0.45 -10.47 -17.07
C GLY A 387 -1.59 -10.55 -18.09
N LEU A 388 -1.29 -10.44 -19.35
CA LEU A 388 -2.27 -10.60 -20.41
C LEU A 388 -2.51 -12.08 -20.67
N ALA A 389 -3.26 -12.73 -19.77
CA ALA A 389 -3.77 -14.07 -20.09
C ALA A 389 -4.76 -13.98 -21.25
N PRO A 390 -4.74 -14.91 -22.22
CA PRO A 390 -5.79 -14.98 -23.23
C PRO A 390 -7.15 -15.13 -22.53
N ALA A 391 -8.19 -14.55 -23.10
CA ALA A 391 -9.54 -14.83 -22.67
C ALA A 391 -9.75 -16.36 -22.62
N GLY A 392 -10.12 -16.88 -21.44
CA GLY A 392 -10.29 -18.34 -21.26
C GLY A 392 -9.25 -19.04 -20.39
N HIS A 393 -8.20 -18.37 -19.91
CA HIS A 393 -7.20 -19.00 -19.03
C HIS A 393 -7.83 -19.46 -17.72
N SER A 394 -7.60 -20.73 -17.36
CA SER A 394 -8.15 -21.37 -16.17
C SER A 394 -7.13 -21.61 -15.04
N GLY A 395 -6.01 -20.88 -15.05
CA GLY A 395 -5.07 -20.92 -13.92
C GLY A 395 -5.72 -20.40 -12.63
N PRO A 396 -5.17 -20.69 -11.43
CA PRO A 396 -5.66 -20.07 -10.20
C PRO A 396 -5.60 -18.55 -10.39
N ALA A 397 -6.76 -17.90 -10.38
CA ALA A 397 -6.85 -16.48 -10.68
C ALA A 397 -6.15 -15.67 -9.62
N PHE A 398 -6.24 -16.07 -8.34
CA PHE A 398 -5.64 -15.39 -7.22
C PHE A 398 -4.90 -16.37 -6.30
N SER A 399 -3.73 -15.96 -5.86
CA SER A 399 -2.92 -16.73 -4.91
C SER A 399 -2.28 -15.83 -3.87
N LEU A 400 -2.15 -16.37 -2.66
CA LEU A 400 -1.27 -15.84 -1.62
C LEU A 400 0.05 -16.59 -1.70
N GLY A 401 1.15 -15.87 -1.84
CA GLY A 401 2.49 -16.42 -1.75
C GLY A 401 3.19 -15.98 -0.47
N ARG A 402 4.17 -16.76 -0.02
CA ARG A 402 5.13 -16.34 1.00
C ARG A 402 6.50 -16.94 0.76
N VAL A 403 7.53 -16.16 1.10
CA VAL A 403 8.95 -16.60 1.07
C VAL A 403 9.50 -16.54 2.47
N HIS A 404 10.07 -17.62 2.96
CA HIS A 404 10.75 -17.63 4.25
C HIS A 404 12.04 -16.81 4.17
N VAL A 405 12.19 -15.81 5.02
CA VAL A 405 13.27 -14.81 4.91
C VAL A 405 14.67 -15.39 5.10
N ASP A 406 14.82 -16.46 5.88
CA ASP A 406 16.12 -17.09 6.13
C ASP A 406 16.42 -18.24 5.17
N THR A 407 15.44 -19.10 4.88
CA THR A 407 15.66 -20.33 4.08
C THR A 407 15.38 -20.18 2.60
N GLY A 408 14.54 -19.19 2.25
CA GLY A 408 14.07 -19.02 0.88
C GLY A 408 12.95 -19.98 0.46
N LYS A 409 12.41 -20.79 1.38
CA LYS A 409 11.28 -21.66 1.07
C LYS A 409 10.10 -20.83 0.55
N VAL A 410 9.50 -21.26 -0.58
CA VAL A 410 8.36 -20.60 -1.20
C VAL A 410 7.11 -21.47 -1.04
N GLU A 411 6.02 -20.87 -0.58
CA GLU A 411 4.74 -21.53 -0.43
C GLU A 411 3.63 -20.68 -1.08
N PHE A 412 2.63 -21.35 -1.68
CA PHE A 412 1.45 -20.71 -2.28
C PHE A 412 0.16 -21.33 -1.76
N LEU A 413 -0.88 -20.48 -1.65
CA LEU A 413 -2.25 -20.87 -1.36
C LEU A 413 -3.17 -20.25 -2.41
N GLU A 414 -3.97 -21.10 -3.08
CA GLU A 414 -5.03 -20.64 -3.96
C GLU A 414 -6.13 -19.93 -3.17
N LEU A 415 -6.50 -18.71 -3.59
CA LEU A 415 -7.49 -17.87 -2.94
C LEU A 415 -8.79 -17.80 -3.74
N PRO A 416 -9.95 -17.63 -3.06
CA PRO A 416 -11.18 -17.26 -3.74
C PRO A 416 -11.08 -15.85 -4.31
N VAL A 417 -11.69 -15.60 -5.45
CA VAL A 417 -11.75 -14.25 -6.07
C VAL A 417 -12.69 -13.32 -5.31
N GLY A 418 -13.56 -13.85 -4.49
CA GLY A 418 -14.47 -13.08 -3.65
C GLY A 418 -15.49 -13.97 -2.94
N VAL A 419 -16.51 -13.32 -2.37
CA VAL A 419 -17.60 -13.93 -1.62
C VAL A 419 -18.94 -13.54 -2.26
N ALA A 420 -19.78 -14.51 -2.54
CA ALA A 420 -21.16 -14.26 -2.99
C ALA A 420 -22.01 -13.65 -1.86
N ALA A 421 -23.17 -13.13 -2.22
CA ALA A 421 -24.08 -12.49 -1.25
C ALA A 421 -24.55 -13.44 -0.13
N ASP A 422 -24.56 -14.74 -0.38
CA ASP A 422 -24.90 -15.78 0.60
C ASP A 422 -23.72 -16.25 1.46
N GLY A 423 -22.50 -15.69 1.24
CA GLY A 423 -21.28 -16.06 1.95
C GLY A 423 -20.45 -17.15 1.28
N THR A 424 -20.89 -17.70 0.15
CA THR A 424 -20.14 -18.72 -0.58
C THR A 424 -18.84 -18.14 -1.15
N ARG A 425 -17.71 -18.81 -0.91
CA ARG A 425 -16.41 -18.46 -1.51
C ARG A 425 -16.40 -18.82 -2.98
N LEU A 426 -16.07 -17.86 -3.85
CA LEU A 426 -16.03 -18.03 -5.29
C LEU A 426 -14.59 -18.14 -5.77
N TYR A 427 -14.32 -19.12 -6.62
CA TYR A 427 -13.00 -19.35 -7.22
C TYR A 427 -13.07 -19.16 -8.73
N GLY A 428 -11.92 -19.00 -9.36
CA GLY A 428 -11.80 -18.83 -10.80
C GLY A 428 -11.64 -17.37 -11.21
N LYS A 429 -12.37 -16.92 -12.22
CA LYS A 429 -12.26 -15.54 -12.72
C LYS A 429 -13.09 -14.57 -11.87
N PRO A 430 -12.56 -13.36 -11.60
CA PRO A 430 -13.33 -12.31 -10.97
C PRO A 430 -14.57 -11.96 -11.80
N LEU A 431 -15.69 -11.70 -11.12
CA LEU A 431 -16.86 -11.15 -11.78
C LEU A 431 -16.57 -9.71 -12.20
N ARG A 432 -16.98 -9.39 -13.43
CA ARG A 432 -16.84 -8.05 -14.00
C ARG A 432 -18.21 -7.45 -14.17
N THR A 433 -18.44 -6.37 -13.47
CA THR A 433 -19.63 -5.54 -13.58
C THR A 433 -19.21 -4.08 -13.71
N LYS A 434 -20.17 -3.19 -13.90
CA LYS A 434 -19.92 -1.78 -13.96
C LYS A 434 -19.57 -1.26 -12.57
N THR A 435 -18.42 -0.57 -12.45
CA THR A 435 -18.10 0.18 -11.25
C THR A 435 -18.56 1.62 -11.43
N VAL A 436 -19.33 2.11 -10.47
CA VAL A 436 -19.76 3.49 -10.41
C VAL A 436 -19.13 4.20 -9.22
N ASP A 437 -18.83 5.48 -9.36
CA ASP A 437 -18.37 6.33 -8.27
C ASP A 437 -19.50 6.62 -7.26
N ALA A 438 -19.19 7.37 -6.20
CA ALA A 438 -20.16 7.74 -5.17
C ALA A 438 -21.35 8.57 -5.71
N ARG A 439 -21.20 9.21 -6.86
CA ARG A 439 -22.24 10.02 -7.52
C ARG A 439 -23.03 9.22 -8.56
N GLY A 440 -22.70 7.95 -8.79
CA GLY A 440 -23.33 7.10 -9.79
C GLY A 440 -22.74 7.25 -11.21
N VAL A 441 -21.60 7.93 -11.36
CA VAL A 441 -20.88 8.02 -12.65
C VAL A 441 -20.10 6.73 -12.88
N GLU A 442 -20.22 6.16 -14.07
CA GLU A 442 -19.47 4.95 -14.43
C GLU A 442 -17.98 5.28 -14.62
N ILE A 443 -17.12 4.50 -13.96
CA ILE A 443 -15.65 4.61 -14.00
C ILE A 443 -14.99 3.39 -14.64
N ALA A 444 -15.76 2.56 -15.34
CA ALA A 444 -15.28 1.28 -15.89
C ALA A 444 -14.10 1.44 -16.85
N ASP A 445 -14.04 2.53 -17.61
CA ASP A 445 -12.97 2.81 -18.57
C ASP A 445 -11.60 3.02 -17.88
N GLU A 446 -11.63 3.43 -16.61
CA GLU A 446 -10.44 3.67 -15.81
C GLU A 446 -10.11 2.49 -14.88
N ASP A 447 -11.06 1.58 -14.72
CA ASP A 447 -10.91 0.38 -13.91
C ASP A 447 -10.21 -0.72 -14.69
N ARG A 448 -8.88 -0.68 -14.70
CA ARG A 448 -8.06 -1.66 -15.42
C ARG A 448 -8.22 -3.09 -14.90
N SER A 449 -8.60 -3.26 -13.63
CA SER A 449 -8.86 -4.59 -13.05
C SER A 449 -10.05 -5.29 -13.70
N ARG A 450 -10.88 -4.54 -14.41
CA ARG A 450 -12.12 -5.01 -15.06
C ARG A 450 -12.06 -5.03 -16.58
N THR A 451 -11.00 -4.49 -17.19
CA THR A 451 -10.81 -4.54 -18.63
C THR A 451 -10.15 -5.84 -19.05
N ASP A 452 -10.43 -6.29 -20.26
CA ASP A 452 -9.84 -7.52 -20.77
C ASP A 452 -8.31 -7.47 -20.79
N GLY A 453 -7.69 -8.46 -20.14
CA GLY A 453 -6.25 -8.60 -20.05
C GLY A 453 -5.58 -7.93 -18.85
N TRP A 454 -6.33 -7.24 -17.98
CA TRP A 454 -5.80 -6.59 -16.78
C TRP A 454 -6.33 -7.20 -15.48
N GLU A 455 -6.87 -8.41 -15.50
CA GLU A 455 -7.36 -9.14 -14.31
C GLU A 455 -6.31 -9.34 -13.23
N ILE A 456 -5.05 -9.26 -13.61
CA ILE A 456 -3.93 -9.37 -12.70
C ILE A 456 -3.74 -8.13 -11.84
N ASP A 457 -4.26 -6.99 -12.27
CA ASP A 457 -4.12 -5.73 -11.54
C ASP A 457 -5.18 -5.55 -10.45
N ALA A 458 -5.80 -6.65 -10.00
CA ALA A 458 -6.74 -6.64 -8.88
C ALA A 458 -6.06 -6.40 -7.52
N PHE A 459 -4.74 -6.49 -7.44
CA PHE A 459 -3.97 -6.41 -6.20
C PHE A 459 -3.11 -5.16 -6.18
N PHE A 460 -3.60 -4.10 -5.55
CA PHE A 460 -2.87 -2.84 -5.43
C PHE A 460 -2.65 -2.37 -3.99
N PRO A 461 -3.68 -2.44 -3.09
CA PRO A 461 -3.57 -1.89 -1.75
C PRO A 461 -2.49 -2.58 -0.91
N SER A 462 -1.74 -1.81 -0.12
CA SER A 462 -0.82 -2.36 0.87
C SER A 462 -1.57 -3.17 1.91
N PRO A 463 -1.14 -4.39 2.23
CA PRO A 463 -1.71 -5.16 3.34
C PRO A 463 -1.28 -4.56 4.67
N VAL A 464 -2.03 -4.90 5.72
CA VAL A 464 -1.68 -4.51 7.09
C VAL A 464 -1.67 -5.73 8.00
N GLN A 465 -0.79 -5.72 8.99
CA GLN A 465 -0.84 -6.65 10.11
C GLN A 465 -1.55 -6.00 11.29
N LEU A 466 -2.63 -6.62 11.76
CA LEU A 466 -3.39 -6.22 12.94
C LEU A 466 -3.45 -7.40 13.91
N GLY A 467 -2.74 -7.30 15.01
CA GLY A 467 -2.54 -8.42 15.93
C GLY A 467 -1.84 -9.59 15.25
N ASP A 468 -2.46 -10.75 15.35
CA ASP A 468 -1.95 -12.02 14.81
C ASP A 468 -2.36 -12.28 13.35
N HIS A 469 -3.01 -11.31 12.69
CA HIS A 469 -3.57 -11.50 11.35
C HIS A 469 -3.05 -10.49 10.35
N LEU A 470 -2.90 -10.95 9.09
CA LEU A 470 -2.65 -10.12 7.93
C LEU A 470 -3.96 -9.86 7.19
N TYR A 471 -4.19 -8.61 6.81
CA TYR A 471 -5.37 -8.18 6.06
C TYR A 471 -4.94 -7.73 4.67
N PHE A 472 -5.30 -8.50 3.65
CA PHE A 472 -5.02 -8.19 2.26
C PHE A 472 -6.31 -7.73 1.58
N THR A 473 -6.33 -6.49 1.12
CA THR A 473 -7.47 -5.93 0.36
C THR A 473 -7.19 -6.03 -1.13
N THR A 474 -8.17 -6.47 -1.90
CA THR A 474 -8.13 -6.38 -3.36
C THR A 474 -8.83 -5.12 -3.84
N MET A 475 -8.50 -4.64 -5.04
CA MET A 475 -9.21 -3.52 -5.66
C MET A 475 -10.70 -3.81 -5.85
N LEU A 476 -11.06 -5.09 -6.00
CA LEU A 476 -12.45 -5.55 -6.15
C LEU A 476 -13.23 -5.59 -4.84
N GLY A 477 -12.61 -5.16 -3.73
CA GLY A 477 -13.25 -5.08 -2.42
C GLY A 477 -13.34 -6.40 -1.65
N THR A 478 -12.61 -7.42 -2.07
CA THR A 478 -12.41 -8.64 -1.27
C THR A 478 -11.29 -8.40 -0.27
N VAL A 479 -11.48 -8.79 0.99
CA VAL A 479 -10.46 -8.69 2.03
C VAL A 479 -10.18 -10.07 2.61
N TYR A 480 -8.97 -10.56 2.40
CA TYR A 480 -8.49 -11.81 3.00
C TYR A 480 -7.90 -11.53 4.37
N VAL A 481 -8.28 -12.34 5.34
CA VAL A 481 -7.68 -12.34 6.69
C VAL A 481 -6.89 -13.63 6.84
N ILE A 482 -5.59 -13.50 7.06
CA ILE A 482 -4.64 -14.60 7.08
C ILE A 482 -4.03 -14.70 8.48
N ASP A 483 -3.89 -15.91 9.01
CA ASP A 483 -3.10 -16.18 10.21
C ASP A 483 -1.62 -15.93 9.92
N ALA A 484 -1.06 -14.86 10.51
CA ALA A 484 0.35 -14.48 10.33
C ALA A 484 1.34 -15.50 10.94
N HIS A 485 0.85 -16.39 11.81
CA HIS A 485 1.64 -17.43 12.49
C HIS A 485 1.44 -18.83 11.90
N ALA A 486 0.68 -18.97 10.83
CA ALA A 486 0.39 -20.25 10.20
C ALA A 486 1.70 -21.02 9.90
N PRO A 487 1.92 -22.20 10.52
CA PRO A 487 3.15 -22.95 10.32
C PRO A 487 3.29 -23.52 8.91
N VAL A 488 2.16 -23.69 8.25
CA VAL A 488 2.01 -24.17 6.86
C VAL A 488 1.00 -23.28 6.15
N LEU A 489 1.30 -22.90 4.93
CA LEU A 489 0.36 -22.12 4.12
C LEU A 489 -0.63 -23.07 3.43
N ASP A 490 -1.77 -23.31 4.08
CA ASP A 490 -2.89 -24.08 3.56
C ASP A 490 -4.23 -23.40 3.85
N ALA A 491 -5.34 -24.05 3.52
CA ALA A 491 -6.69 -23.48 3.68
C ALA A 491 -7.00 -23.01 5.12
N ARG A 492 -6.32 -23.54 6.14
CA ARG A 492 -6.48 -23.15 7.55
C ARG A 492 -5.84 -21.80 7.85
N ALA A 493 -4.83 -21.40 7.07
CA ALA A 493 -4.22 -20.09 7.18
C ALA A 493 -5.17 -18.96 6.72
N LEU A 494 -6.15 -19.27 5.86
CA LEU A 494 -7.19 -18.33 5.41
C LEU A 494 -8.33 -18.27 6.44
N VAL A 495 -8.21 -17.39 7.43
CA VAL A 495 -9.15 -17.21 8.54
C VAL A 495 -10.52 -16.76 8.05
N ALA A 496 -10.54 -15.73 7.20
CA ALA A 496 -11.77 -15.18 6.65
C ALA A 496 -11.60 -14.60 5.24
N VAL A 497 -12.72 -14.50 4.53
CA VAL A 497 -12.85 -13.77 3.27
C VAL A 497 -14.04 -12.83 3.41
N ASN A 498 -13.76 -11.55 3.44
CA ASN A 498 -14.75 -10.51 3.72
C ASN A 498 -15.02 -9.67 2.47
N ASP A 499 -16.11 -8.92 2.47
CA ASP A 499 -16.47 -8.01 1.39
C ASP A 499 -16.53 -6.56 1.89
N LEU A 500 -16.23 -5.62 0.99
CA LEU A 500 -16.42 -4.17 1.15
C LEU A 500 -17.62 -3.65 0.36
N GLY A 501 -18.41 -4.53 -0.21
CA GLY A 501 -19.58 -4.24 -1.02
C GLY A 501 -19.87 -5.39 -2.00
N PRO A 502 -20.88 -5.26 -2.88
CA PRO A 502 -21.21 -6.29 -3.84
C PRO A 502 -20.04 -6.65 -4.74
N LEU A 503 -19.77 -7.93 -4.87
CA LEU A 503 -18.71 -8.44 -5.73
C LEU A 503 -18.93 -7.97 -7.18
N GLY A 504 -17.90 -7.39 -7.76
CA GLY A 504 -17.96 -6.83 -9.10
C GLY A 504 -18.32 -5.33 -9.15
N ASP A 505 -18.99 -4.76 -8.14
CA ASP A 505 -19.38 -3.35 -8.08
C ASP A 505 -18.54 -2.51 -7.13
N CYS A 506 -17.65 -3.14 -6.40
CA CYS A 506 -16.80 -2.50 -5.42
C CYS A 506 -15.45 -2.10 -6.02
N TRP A 507 -14.91 -0.98 -5.54
CA TRP A 507 -13.55 -0.55 -5.80
C TRP A 507 -12.91 -0.05 -4.51
N SER A 508 -11.71 -0.51 -4.18
CA SER A 508 -10.93 -0.03 -3.05
C SER A 508 -9.45 -0.02 -3.38
N MET A 509 -8.77 1.09 -3.07
CA MET A 509 -7.33 1.28 -3.31
C MET A 509 -6.53 1.37 -2.01
N SER A 510 -7.17 1.22 -0.86
CA SER A 510 -6.53 1.33 0.44
C SER A 510 -6.73 0.08 1.30
N GLY A 511 -5.76 -0.20 2.15
CA GLY A 511 -5.91 -1.16 3.24
C GLY A 511 -6.79 -0.63 4.37
N PRO A 512 -7.18 -1.48 5.33
CA PRO A 512 -7.94 -1.07 6.51
C PRO A 512 -7.06 -0.28 7.50
N SER A 513 -7.70 0.58 8.28
CA SER A 513 -7.13 1.29 9.42
C SER A 513 -7.76 0.80 10.71
N ALA A 514 -7.00 0.75 11.81
CA ALA A 514 -7.49 0.22 13.08
C ALA A 514 -7.30 1.21 14.23
N ALA A 515 -8.33 1.40 15.05
CA ALA A 515 -8.20 2.19 16.28
C ALA A 515 -9.25 1.80 17.32
N GLY A 516 -8.84 1.62 18.59
CA GLY A 516 -9.73 1.33 19.71
C GLY A 516 -10.61 0.08 19.51
N GLY A 517 -10.08 -0.97 18.89
CA GLY A 517 -10.80 -2.21 18.63
C GLY A 517 -11.83 -2.15 17.49
N VAL A 518 -11.82 -1.07 16.71
CA VAL A 518 -12.65 -0.88 15.51
C VAL A 518 -11.75 -0.83 14.30
N LEU A 519 -12.14 -1.55 13.24
CA LEU A 519 -11.52 -1.50 11.93
C LEU A 519 -12.34 -0.53 11.07
N TYR A 520 -11.66 0.38 10.40
CA TYR A 520 -12.23 1.34 9.46
C TYR A 520 -11.74 1.03 8.07
N HIS A 521 -12.66 0.90 7.13
CA HIS A 521 -12.33 0.63 5.75
C HIS A 521 -13.23 1.42 4.80
N ARG A 522 -12.69 1.80 3.67
CA ARG A 522 -13.45 2.50 2.64
C ARG A 522 -13.41 1.76 1.31
N ASN A 523 -14.46 1.93 0.55
CA ASN A 523 -14.47 1.72 -0.89
C ASN A 523 -14.69 3.06 -1.60
N ALA A 524 -14.89 3.04 -2.91
CA ALA A 524 -15.10 4.27 -3.70
C ALA A 524 -16.36 5.05 -3.31
N ARG A 525 -17.34 4.45 -2.63
CA ARG A 525 -18.66 5.04 -2.35
C ARG A 525 -18.94 5.27 -0.87
N GLU A 526 -18.35 4.50 0.00
CA GLU A 526 -18.69 4.55 1.43
C GLU A 526 -17.49 4.24 2.34
N LEU A 527 -17.56 4.76 3.54
CA LEU A 527 -16.70 4.45 4.68
C LEU A 527 -17.49 3.59 5.66
N ALA A 528 -16.89 2.54 6.17
CA ALA A 528 -17.49 1.65 7.16
C ALA A 528 -16.65 1.55 8.43
N ALA A 529 -17.31 1.48 9.58
CA ALA A 529 -16.73 1.07 10.85
C ALA A 529 -17.17 -0.36 11.16
N ILE A 530 -16.21 -1.22 11.43
CA ILE A 530 -16.39 -2.66 11.55
C ILE A 530 -15.93 -3.09 12.93
N ARG A 531 -16.77 -3.80 13.64
CA ARG A 531 -16.47 -4.33 14.97
C ARG A 531 -17.27 -5.59 15.21
N ARG A 532 -16.64 -6.59 15.80
CA ARG A 532 -17.37 -7.78 16.24
C ARG A 532 -18.52 -7.38 17.16
N THR A 533 -19.74 -7.65 16.72
CA THR A 533 -20.92 -7.56 17.58
C THR A 533 -20.96 -8.81 18.48
N LYS A 534 -21.22 -8.61 19.76
CA LYS A 534 -21.30 -9.71 20.75
C LYS A 534 -22.43 -10.66 20.42
#